data_536b6f17b6639ba35a58abe34f5d662d
#
_entry.id   536b6f17b6639ba35a58abe34f5d662d
#
_cell.length_a   1.000
_cell.length_b   1.000
_cell.length_c   1.000
_cell.angle_alpha   90.00
_cell.angle_beta   90.00
_cell.angle_gamma   90.00
#
_symmetry.space_group_name_H-M   'P 1'
#
loop_
_entity.id
_entity.type
_entity.pdbx_description
1 polymer ?
#
loop_
_entity_poly.entity_id
_entity_poly.type
_entity_poly.pdbx_seq_one_letter_code
_entity_poly.pdbx_strand_id
1 'polypeptide(L)'
;MEIRFAEEKDYLQLAEMKWLHGEEDDVDYGEKNLVGADKNLFMDEFVRFLQEHKEYLIFVVADGNTVASAMFVYMIPKVPKPNGKAKYIAYLTNVYTRKEYRNQGIGTELLAYIKEYLAGHKYKLLFVWPSEKSMNWYERNGFSPENEIFECGLMQE
;
A
#
# COMPACT_ATOMS: atom_id res chain seq x y z
N MET A 1 18.03 6.73 6.93
CA MET A 1 16.81 5.93 6.74
C MET A 1 17.09 4.78 5.79
N GLU A 2 16.39 3.68 5.97
CA GLU A 2 16.59 2.47 5.18
C GLU A 2 15.29 2.05 4.50
N ILE A 3 15.36 1.74 3.20
CA ILE A 3 14.24 1.12 2.48
C ILE A 3 14.47 -0.40 2.48
N ARG A 4 13.51 -1.15 2.96
CA ARG A 4 13.59 -2.61 3.05
C ARG A 4 12.20 -3.25 3.07
N PHE A 5 12.17 -4.57 3.00
CA PHE A 5 10.94 -5.30 3.29
C PHE A 5 10.61 -5.22 4.79
N ALA A 6 9.31 -5.27 5.09
CA ALA A 6 8.85 -5.36 6.47
C ALA A 6 9.24 -6.69 7.09
N GLU A 7 9.53 -6.67 8.37
CA GLU A 7 9.79 -7.84 9.21
C GLU A 7 8.71 -7.95 10.29
N GLU A 8 8.62 -9.09 10.97
CA GLU A 8 7.61 -9.27 12.03
C GLU A 8 7.69 -8.19 13.13
N LYS A 9 8.89 -7.72 13.43
CA LYS A 9 9.07 -6.62 14.40
C LYS A 9 8.37 -5.31 14.01
N ASP A 10 8.04 -5.16 12.73
CA ASP A 10 7.37 -3.96 12.21
C ASP A 10 5.84 -4.06 12.27
N TYR A 11 5.28 -5.24 12.44
CA TYR A 11 3.85 -5.49 12.24
C TYR A 11 2.95 -4.67 13.16
N LEU A 12 3.32 -4.50 14.42
CA LEU A 12 2.55 -3.65 15.33
C LEU A 12 2.51 -2.19 14.86
N GLN A 13 3.63 -1.68 14.36
CA GLN A 13 3.68 -0.32 13.83
C GLN A 13 2.83 -0.20 12.55
N LEU A 14 2.84 -1.21 11.70
CA LEU A 14 2.01 -1.22 10.49
C LEU A 14 0.52 -1.20 10.85
N ALA A 15 0.13 -1.96 11.86
CA ALA A 15 -1.25 -1.96 12.37
C ALA A 15 -1.63 -0.59 12.92
N GLU A 16 -0.76 0.04 13.72
CA GLU A 16 -0.97 1.40 14.23
C GLU A 16 -1.11 2.42 13.09
N MET A 17 -0.23 2.32 12.09
CA MET A 17 -0.29 3.21 10.93
C MET A 17 -1.63 3.07 10.18
N LYS A 18 -2.16 1.86 10.07
CA LYS A 18 -3.49 1.65 9.46
C LYS A 18 -4.61 2.27 10.28
N TRP A 19 -4.53 2.17 11.59
CA TRP A 19 -5.48 2.84 12.48
C TRP A 19 -5.44 4.36 12.29
N LEU A 20 -4.23 4.95 12.29
CA LEU A 20 -4.04 6.38 12.06
C LEU A 20 -4.56 6.81 10.69
N HIS A 21 -4.32 5.99 9.66
CA HIS A 21 -4.83 6.24 8.31
C HIS A 21 -6.36 6.28 8.30
N GLY A 22 -7.00 5.36 9.02
CA GLY A 22 -8.45 5.36 9.19
C GLY A 22 -8.98 6.62 9.86
N GLU A 23 -8.30 7.10 10.91
CA GLU A 23 -8.66 8.36 11.55
C GLU A 23 -8.58 9.54 10.58
N GLU A 24 -7.52 9.60 9.79
CA GLU A 24 -7.33 10.66 8.80
C GLU A 24 -8.39 10.61 7.70
N ASP A 25 -8.72 9.43 7.21
CA ASP A 25 -9.76 9.26 6.18
C ASP A 25 -11.14 9.64 6.72
N ASP A 26 -11.43 9.35 7.98
CA ASP A 26 -12.69 9.76 8.61
C ASP A 26 -12.82 11.28 8.64
N VAL A 27 -11.73 11.99 8.92
CA VAL A 27 -11.70 13.46 8.91
C VAL A 27 -11.76 14.00 7.48
N ASP A 28 -10.93 13.48 6.59
CA ASP A 28 -10.73 14.02 5.23
C ASP A 28 -11.89 13.71 4.28
N TYR A 29 -12.55 12.55 4.44
CA TYR A 29 -13.55 12.06 3.50
C TYR A 29 -14.90 11.74 4.13
N GLY A 30 -15.03 11.94 5.45
CA GLY A 30 -16.27 11.61 6.15
C GLY A 30 -16.58 10.11 6.17
N GLU A 31 -15.56 9.29 6.07
CA GLU A 31 -15.69 7.85 6.24
C GLU A 31 -16.00 7.51 7.70
N LYS A 32 -16.34 6.27 7.97
CA LYS A 32 -16.71 5.81 9.32
C LYS A 32 -15.88 4.59 9.72
N ASN A 33 -14.58 4.66 9.47
CA ASN A 33 -13.67 3.54 9.73
C ASN A 33 -13.61 3.16 11.21
N LEU A 34 -13.66 4.17 12.10
CA LEU A 34 -13.46 3.94 13.52
C LEU A 34 -14.75 3.84 14.33
N VAL A 35 -15.91 4.04 13.72
CA VAL A 35 -17.20 3.94 14.42
C VAL A 35 -17.41 2.51 14.92
N GLY A 36 -17.50 2.33 16.24
CA GLY A 36 -17.69 1.04 16.88
C GLY A 36 -16.44 0.14 16.84
N ALA A 37 -15.28 0.64 16.41
CA ALA A 37 -14.07 -0.13 16.36
C ALA A 37 -13.35 -0.19 17.72
N ASP A 38 -12.81 -1.36 18.04
CA ASP A 38 -11.93 -1.57 19.19
C ASP A 38 -10.50 -1.61 18.69
N LYS A 39 -9.67 -0.67 19.13
CA LYS A 39 -8.30 -0.53 18.64
C LYS A 39 -7.45 -1.77 18.90
N ASN A 40 -7.50 -2.31 20.12
CA ASN A 40 -6.68 -3.48 20.47
C ASN A 40 -7.08 -4.72 19.65
N LEU A 41 -8.38 -4.92 19.48
CA LEU A 41 -8.89 -6.02 18.66
C LEU A 41 -8.45 -5.86 17.20
N PHE A 42 -8.58 -4.65 16.66
CA PHE A 42 -8.12 -4.35 15.30
C PHE A 42 -6.62 -4.61 15.13
N MET A 43 -5.80 -4.16 16.07
CA MET A 43 -4.35 -4.36 16.03
C MET A 43 -4.00 -5.84 15.96
N ASP A 44 -4.65 -6.67 16.79
CA ASP A 44 -4.44 -8.11 16.80
C ASP A 44 -4.87 -8.77 15.48
N GLU A 45 -6.00 -8.36 14.93
CA GLU A 45 -6.50 -8.85 13.64
C GLU A 45 -5.56 -8.48 12.50
N PHE A 46 -5.05 -7.25 12.50
CA PHE A 46 -4.15 -6.78 11.45
C PHE A 46 -2.82 -7.55 11.48
N VAL A 47 -2.23 -7.73 12.66
CA VAL A 47 -1.00 -8.51 12.81
C VAL A 47 -1.20 -9.94 12.34
N ARG A 48 -2.32 -10.56 12.71
CA ARG A 48 -2.66 -11.92 12.26
C ARG A 48 -2.79 -11.98 10.75
N PHE A 49 -3.45 -10.99 10.15
CA PHE A 49 -3.56 -10.88 8.70
C PHE A 49 -2.18 -10.87 8.03
N LEU A 50 -1.25 -10.08 8.55
CA LEU A 50 0.12 -10.02 8.00
C LEU A 50 0.87 -11.35 8.13
N GLN A 51 0.64 -12.08 9.21
CA GLN A 51 1.24 -13.39 9.42
C GLN A 51 0.69 -14.45 8.45
N GLU A 52 -0.57 -14.34 8.08
CA GLU A 52 -1.27 -15.32 7.25
C GLU A 52 -1.19 -15.02 5.74
N HIS A 53 -0.98 -13.77 5.34
CA HIS A 53 -1.04 -13.33 3.94
C HIS A 53 0.32 -12.90 3.40
N LYS A 54 1.17 -13.87 3.14
CA LYS A 54 2.55 -13.62 2.65
C LYS A 54 2.63 -13.27 1.16
N GLU A 55 1.50 -13.28 0.44
CA GLU A 55 1.40 -12.82 -0.94
C GLU A 55 1.51 -11.30 -1.08
N TYR A 56 1.37 -10.57 0.02
CA TYR A 56 1.66 -9.13 0.04
C TYR A 56 3.16 -8.90 0.19
N LEU A 57 3.73 -8.12 -0.73
CA LEU A 57 5.07 -7.56 -0.56
C LEU A 57 4.91 -6.25 0.20
N ILE A 58 5.51 -6.17 1.37
CA ILE A 58 5.38 -4.97 2.21
C ILE A 58 6.73 -4.27 2.26
N PHE A 59 6.77 -3.06 1.71
CA PHE A 59 7.96 -2.23 1.68
C PHE A 59 7.84 -1.14 2.74
N VAL A 60 8.90 -0.91 3.47
CA VAL A 60 8.94 0.12 4.51
C VAL A 60 10.16 1.02 4.35
N VAL A 61 10.01 2.26 4.82
CA VAL A 61 11.14 3.13 5.12
C VAL A 61 11.28 3.14 6.64
N ALA A 62 12.41 2.66 7.12
CA ALA A 62 12.72 2.62 8.54
C ALA A 62 13.67 3.75 8.92
N ASP A 63 13.33 4.48 9.96
CA ASP A 63 14.18 5.45 10.62
C ASP A 63 14.55 4.88 11.98
N GLY A 64 15.70 4.19 12.06
CA GLY A 64 16.03 3.39 13.22
C GLY A 64 14.97 2.31 13.47
N ASN A 65 14.36 2.34 14.65
CA ASN A 65 13.31 1.41 15.03
C ASN A 65 11.89 1.89 14.66
N THR A 66 11.77 3.05 14.04
CA THR A 66 10.48 3.62 13.63
C THR A 66 10.21 3.37 12.17
N VAL A 67 9.05 2.80 11.85
CA VAL A 67 8.57 2.71 10.47
C VAL A 67 7.98 4.06 10.09
N ALA A 68 8.66 4.77 9.20
CA ALA A 68 8.24 6.11 8.77
C ALA A 68 7.19 6.06 7.65
N SER A 69 7.31 5.11 6.74
CA SER A 69 6.42 4.97 5.59
C SER A 69 6.28 3.50 5.22
N ALA A 70 5.13 3.12 4.70
CA ALA A 70 4.89 1.76 4.25
C ALA A 70 4.00 1.76 3.02
N MET A 71 4.26 0.80 2.14
CA MET A 71 3.44 0.55 0.95
C MET A 71 3.32 -0.95 0.75
N PHE A 72 2.10 -1.41 0.53
CA PHE A 72 1.80 -2.82 0.30
C PHE A 72 1.60 -3.05 -1.19
N VAL A 73 2.18 -4.12 -1.70
CA VAL A 73 1.98 -4.56 -3.08
C VAL A 73 1.40 -5.96 -3.06
N TYR A 74 0.17 -6.10 -3.55
CA TYR A 74 -0.43 -7.41 -3.72
C TYR A 74 -0.02 -7.99 -5.07
N MET A 75 0.53 -9.19 -5.01
CA MET A 75 1.07 -9.88 -6.17
C MET A 75 -0.03 -10.74 -6.80
N ILE A 76 -0.57 -10.27 -7.94
CA ILE A 76 -1.65 -10.97 -8.64
C ILE A 76 -1.04 -11.86 -9.74
N PRO A 77 -1.07 -13.19 -9.60
CA PRO A 77 -0.55 -14.06 -10.63
C PRO A 77 -1.44 -14.04 -11.87
N LYS A 78 -0.83 -13.91 -13.03
CA LYS A 78 -1.54 -13.98 -14.30
C LYS A 78 -1.63 -15.43 -14.78
N VAL A 79 -2.73 -15.74 -15.44
CA VAL A 79 -2.80 -17.03 -16.17
C VAL A 79 -1.67 -17.05 -17.18
N PRO A 80 -0.87 -18.14 -17.24
CA PRO A 80 0.28 -18.20 -18.13
C PRO A 80 -0.08 -17.99 -19.60
N LYS A 81 0.78 -17.26 -20.29
CA LYS A 81 0.72 -17.11 -21.76
C LYS A 81 1.91 -17.82 -22.41
N PRO A 82 1.76 -18.26 -23.66
CA PRO A 82 2.86 -18.95 -24.35
C PRO A 82 4.18 -18.15 -24.39
N ASN A 83 4.11 -16.81 -24.45
CA ASN A 83 5.33 -15.98 -24.48
C ASN A 83 6.06 -15.91 -23.13
N GLY A 84 5.41 -16.23 -22.01
CA GLY A 84 6.00 -16.26 -20.67
C GLY A 84 6.60 -14.96 -20.15
N LYS A 85 6.34 -13.82 -20.81
CA LYS A 85 7.04 -12.56 -20.50
C LYS A 85 6.62 -11.88 -19.22
N ALA A 86 5.33 -11.89 -18.91
CA ALA A 86 4.82 -11.26 -17.70
C ALA A 86 4.04 -12.26 -16.86
N LYS A 87 4.41 -12.41 -15.59
CA LYS A 87 3.81 -13.38 -14.69
C LYS A 87 2.81 -12.76 -13.72
N TYR A 88 2.95 -11.47 -13.43
CA TYR A 88 2.18 -10.82 -12.36
C TYR A 88 1.67 -9.46 -12.78
N ILE A 89 0.56 -9.06 -12.14
CA ILE A 89 0.10 -7.69 -12.07
C ILE A 89 0.23 -7.28 -10.60
N ALA A 90 0.72 -6.10 -10.33
CA ALA A 90 0.92 -5.60 -8.97
C ALA A 90 -0.15 -4.58 -8.62
N TYR A 91 -0.78 -4.76 -7.46
CA TYR A 91 -1.73 -3.81 -6.88
C TYR A 91 -1.08 -3.10 -5.70
N LEU A 92 -0.86 -1.79 -5.87
CA LEU A 92 -0.35 -0.94 -4.80
C LEU A 92 -1.50 -0.54 -3.88
N THR A 93 -1.37 -0.81 -2.60
CA THR A 93 -2.40 -0.52 -1.61
C THR A 93 -1.79 -0.19 -0.26
N ASN A 94 -2.62 0.30 0.64
CA ASN A 94 -2.21 0.60 2.01
C ASN A 94 -0.95 1.48 2.07
N VAL A 95 -0.98 2.57 1.31
CA VAL A 95 0.11 3.54 1.19
C VAL A 95 -0.04 4.57 2.32
N TYR A 96 0.96 4.66 3.19
CA TYR A 96 0.89 5.58 4.32
C TYR A 96 2.29 6.04 4.74
N THR A 97 2.43 7.35 4.91
CA THR A 97 3.60 7.95 5.54
C THR A 97 3.14 8.63 6.83
N ARG A 98 3.81 8.37 7.93
CA ARG A 98 3.50 9.02 9.20
C ARG A 98 3.56 10.54 9.05
N LYS A 99 2.66 11.23 9.72
CA LYS A 99 2.46 12.68 9.58
C LYS A 99 3.75 13.47 9.74
N GLU A 100 4.56 13.12 10.74
CA GLU A 100 5.82 13.78 11.06
C GLU A 100 6.92 13.57 10.01
N TYR A 101 6.74 12.62 9.10
CA TYR A 101 7.69 12.32 8.02
C TYR A 101 7.24 12.82 6.65
N ARG A 102 6.10 13.49 6.57
CA ARG A 102 5.54 13.97 5.28
C ARG A 102 6.30 15.18 4.75
N ASN A 103 6.15 15.41 3.44
CA ASN A 103 6.74 16.53 2.71
C ASN A 103 8.28 16.56 2.74
N GLN A 104 8.90 15.37 2.85
CA GLN A 104 10.35 15.19 2.84
C GLN A 104 10.80 14.26 1.70
N GLY A 105 9.91 13.91 0.77
CA GLY A 105 10.22 13.04 -0.35
C GLY A 105 10.30 11.55 -0.02
N ILE A 106 10.01 11.14 1.20
CA ILE A 106 10.14 9.74 1.65
C ILE A 106 9.21 8.82 0.87
N GLY A 107 7.95 9.20 0.71
CA GLY A 107 6.99 8.40 -0.07
C GLY A 107 7.39 8.29 -1.54
N THR A 108 7.90 9.36 -2.13
CA THR A 108 8.37 9.37 -3.52
C THR A 108 9.56 8.43 -3.70
N GLU A 109 10.52 8.46 -2.78
CA GLU A 109 11.67 7.55 -2.83
C GLU A 109 11.25 6.09 -2.67
N LEU A 110 10.33 5.80 -1.75
CA LEU A 110 9.83 4.45 -1.53
C LEU A 110 9.12 3.94 -2.79
N LEU A 111 8.26 4.75 -3.40
CA LEU A 111 7.55 4.36 -4.62
C LEU A 111 8.52 4.12 -5.78
N ALA A 112 9.52 4.95 -5.94
CA ALA A 112 10.56 4.76 -6.95
C ALA A 112 11.30 3.43 -6.76
N TYR A 113 11.65 3.10 -5.53
CA TYR A 113 12.27 1.82 -5.18
C TYR A 113 11.38 0.64 -5.56
N ILE A 114 10.08 0.71 -5.22
CA ILE A 114 9.12 -0.33 -5.55
C ILE A 114 9.00 -0.53 -7.06
N LYS A 115 8.89 0.55 -7.81
CA LYS A 115 8.78 0.48 -9.28
C LYS A 115 10.02 -0.21 -9.89
N GLU A 116 11.19 0.13 -9.42
CA GLU A 116 12.43 -0.50 -9.88
C GLU A 116 12.48 -1.99 -9.53
N TYR A 117 12.11 -2.34 -8.29
CA TYR A 117 12.03 -3.72 -7.86
C TYR A 117 11.09 -4.54 -8.75
N LEU A 118 9.87 -4.04 -8.97
CA LEU A 118 8.87 -4.75 -9.76
C LEU A 118 9.28 -4.89 -11.23
N ALA A 119 9.92 -3.86 -11.79
CA ALA A 119 10.41 -3.91 -13.17
C ALA A 119 11.41 -5.07 -13.40
N GLY A 120 12.17 -5.42 -12.36
CA GLY A 120 13.14 -6.53 -12.41
C GLY A 120 12.53 -7.92 -12.16
N HIS A 121 11.26 -8.05 -11.86
CA HIS A 121 10.63 -9.29 -11.39
C HIS A 121 9.43 -9.76 -12.21
N LYS A 122 9.38 -9.44 -13.51
CA LYS A 122 8.36 -9.90 -14.46
C LYS A 122 6.93 -9.43 -14.16
N TYR A 123 6.78 -8.27 -13.59
CA TYR A 123 5.47 -7.63 -13.44
C TYR A 123 5.11 -6.90 -14.74
N LYS A 124 3.83 -7.01 -15.13
CA LYS A 124 3.31 -6.30 -16.31
C LYS A 124 3.06 -4.83 -16.02
N LEU A 125 2.44 -4.55 -14.89
CA LEU A 125 2.09 -3.19 -14.49
C LEU A 125 1.87 -3.12 -12.98
N LEU A 126 1.93 -1.90 -12.48
CA LEU A 126 1.56 -1.54 -11.12
C LEU A 126 0.35 -0.60 -11.22
N PHE A 127 -0.73 -0.94 -10.54
CA PHE A 127 -1.92 -0.08 -10.50
C PHE A 127 -2.30 0.26 -9.06
N VAL A 128 -3.08 1.33 -8.91
CA VAL A 128 -3.56 1.82 -7.61
C VAL A 128 -4.97 2.37 -7.78
N TRP A 129 -5.78 2.27 -6.74
CA TRP A 129 -7.01 3.04 -6.60
C TRP A 129 -6.71 4.24 -5.70
N PRO A 130 -6.39 5.42 -6.26
CA PRO A 130 -5.98 6.55 -5.45
C PRO A 130 -7.17 7.20 -4.76
N SER A 131 -6.94 7.73 -3.56
CA SER A 131 -7.88 8.63 -2.94
C SER A 131 -7.92 9.94 -3.73
N GLU A 132 -9.02 10.68 -3.63
CA GLU A 132 -9.20 11.93 -4.37
C GLU A 132 -8.04 12.90 -4.14
N LYS A 133 -7.60 13.05 -2.88
CA LYS A 133 -6.52 13.97 -2.52
C LYS A 133 -5.13 13.51 -2.96
N SER A 134 -4.96 12.24 -3.34
CA SER A 134 -3.67 11.68 -3.74
C SER A 134 -3.47 11.55 -5.25
N MET A 135 -4.48 11.81 -6.05
CA MET A 135 -4.42 11.63 -7.52
C MET A 135 -3.25 12.37 -8.16
N ASN A 136 -3.07 13.64 -7.83
CA ASN A 136 -1.99 14.46 -8.38
C ASN A 136 -0.60 13.91 -8.00
N TRP A 137 -0.47 13.38 -6.79
CA TRP A 137 0.79 12.79 -6.36
C TRP A 137 1.14 11.55 -7.19
N TYR A 138 0.15 10.69 -7.46
CA TYR A 138 0.38 9.51 -8.30
C TYR A 138 0.71 9.88 -9.73
N GLU A 139 0.03 10.88 -10.31
CA GLU A 139 0.35 11.35 -11.66
C GLU A 139 1.78 11.88 -11.75
N ARG A 140 2.23 12.66 -10.77
CA ARG A 140 3.62 13.15 -10.72
C ARG A 140 4.64 12.02 -10.58
N ASN A 141 4.21 10.87 -10.05
CA ASN A 141 5.07 9.70 -9.85
C ASN A 141 4.92 8.65 -10.96
N GLY A 142 4.43 9.04 -12.12
CA GLY A 142 4.43 8.21 -13.32
C GLY A 142 3.20 7.34 -13.52
N PHE A 143 2.15 7.54 -12.74
CA PHE A 143 0.87 6.85 -12.95
C PHE A 143 0.01 7.63 -13.93
N SER A 144 -0.67 6.91 -14.82
CA SER A 144 -1.60 7.50 -15.77
C SER A 144 -3.04 7.07 -15.42
N PRO A 145 -4.00 8.02 -15.40
CA PRO A 145 -5.40 7.66 -15.21
C PRO A 145 -6.01 7.02 -16.46
N GLU A 146 -5.32 7.07 -17.57
CA GLU A 146 -5.76 6.49 -18.84
C GLU A 146 -5.55 4.98 -18.82
N ASN A 147 -6.53 4.25 -18.31
CA ASN A 147 -6.50 2.78 -18.33
C ASN A 147 -7.83 2.23 -18.85
N GLU A 148 -7.80 0.96 -19.23
CA GLU A 148 -8.95 0.25 -19.78
C GLU A 148 -9.59 -0.68 -18.74
N ILE A 149 -9.52 -0.33 -17.46
CA ILE A 149 -10.15 -1.11 -16.41
C ILE A 149 -11.61 -0.69 -16.28
N PHE A 150 -12.51 -1.67 -16.46
CA PHE A 150 -13.93 -1.47 -16.22
C PHE A 150 -14.32 -2.04 -14.87
N GLU A 151 -15.11 -1.28 -14.11
CA GLU A 151 -15.60 -1.70 -12.81
C GLU A 151 -17.09 -2.03 -12.88
N CYS A 152 -17.50 -3.03 -12.08
CA CYS A 152 -18.91 -3.33 -11.84
C CYS A 152 -19.09 -3.42 -10.33
N GLY A 153 -19.83 -2.47 -9.74
CA GLY A 153 -20.11 -2.48 -8.31
C GLY A 153 -21.05 -3.61 -7.94
N LEU A 154 -20.68 -4.38 -6.91
CA LEU A 154 -21.44 -5.55 -6.46
C LEU A 154 -22.06 -5.36 -5.08
N MET A 155 -21.60 -4.37 -4.32
CA MET A 155 -22.15 -4.03 -3.01
C MET A 155 -22.88 -2.70 -3.08
N GLN A 156 -24.02 -2.63 -2.40
CA GLN A 156 -24.73 -1.37 -2.18
C GLN A 156 -24.32 -0.83 -0.81
N GLU A 157 -23.95 0.43 -0.78
CA GLU A 157 -23.64 1.15 0.46
C GLU A 157 -24.88 1.87 0.98
#